data_62a7eb828b5358003adf234c4cad950a
#
_entry.id   62a7eb828b5358003adf234c4cad950a
#
_cell.length_a   1.000
_cell.length_b   1.000
_cell.length_c   1.000
_cell.angle_alpha   90.00
_cell.angle_beta   90.00
_cell.angle_gamma   90.00
#
_symmetry.space_group_name_H-M   'P 1'
#
loop_
_entity.id
_entity.type
_entity.pdbx_description
1 polymer ?
#
loop_
_entity_poly.entity_id
_entity_poly.type
_entity_poly.pdbx_seq_one_letter_code
_entity_poly.pdbx_strand_id
1 'polypeptide(L)'
;MKIAIDFDDTLATYEVQRLADMLIKSEHDVHIVTSRVSNEHAQNPRWNDDLFLIAEMLSIPKEKIHFCNLTPKWKFFCDNDDFDFHIDDDAEEVDEINQHSKTKAFHFVSTFDNSGIRRIANKIENN
;
A
#
# COMPACT_ATOMS: atom_id res chain seq x y z
N MET A 1 -0.17 -14.28 1.37
CA MET A 1 -0.56 -13.44 0.23
C MET A 1 0.40 -12.28 0.08
N LYS A 2 0.51 -11.76 -1.11
CA LYS A 2 1.33 -10.58 -1.40
C LYS A 2 0.44 -9.36 -1.48
N ILE A 3 0.64 -8.42 -0.55
CA ILE A 3 -0.28 -7.29 -0.33
C ILE A 3 0.49 -5.99 -0.45
N ALA A 4 -0.02 -5.07 -1.26
CA ALA A 4 0.52 -3.73 -1.41
C ALA A 4 -0.35 -2.73 -0.66
N ILE A 5 0.28 -1.73 -0.05
CA ILE A 5 -0.42 -0.66 0.68
C ILE A 5 0.13 0.67 0.19
N ASP A 6 -0.76 1.59 -0.19
CA ASP A 6 -0.41 2.97 -0.48
C ASP A 6 0.10 3.67 0.78
N PHE A 7 0.94 4.71 0.62
CA PHE A 7 1.50 5.39 1.78
C PHE A 7 0.67 6.60 2.21
N ASP A 8 0.56 7.64 1.36
CA ASP A 8 -0.08 8.90 1.74
C ASP A 8 -1.57 8.67 2.02
N ASP A 9 -2.04 9.16 3.17
CA ASP A 9 -3.43 9.02 3.64
C ASP A 9 -3.91 7.57 3.76
N THR A 10 -3.00 6.60 3.66
CA THR A 10 -3.29 5.18 3.85
C THR A 10 -2.35 4.62 4.94
N LEU A 11 -1.16 4.14 4.60
CA LEU A 11 -0.23 3.63 5.62
C LEU A 11 0.28 4.72 6.56
N ALA A 12 0.25 5.98 6.13
CA ALA A 12 0.56 7.11 7.00
C ALA A 12 -0.46 7.28 8.13
N THR A 13 -1.62 6.61 8.06
CA THR A 13 -2.63 6.63 9.14
C THR A 13 -2.36 5.54 10.16
N TYR A 14 -2.72 5.81 11.41
CA TYR A 14 -2.54 4.85 12.49
C TYR A 14 -3.35 3.56 12.27
N GLU A 15 -4.57 3.70 11.76
CA GLU A 15 -5.46 2.56 11.48
C GLU A 15 -4.82 1.55 10.53
N VAL A 16 -4.26 2.04 9.43
CA VAL A 16 -3.63 1.17 8.43
C VAL A 16 -2.29 0.64 8.92
N GLN A 17 -1.55 1.41 9.72
CA GLN A 17 -0.33 0.90 10.34
C GLN A 17 -0.61 -0.32 11.22
N ARG A 18 -1.70 -0.28 11.98
CA ARG A 18 -2.11 -1.43 12.81
C ARG A 18 -2.51 -2.62 11.95
N LEU A 19 -3.24 -2.38 10.86
CA LEU A 19 -3.57 -3.44 9.91
C LEU A 19 -2.32 -4.06 9.31
N ALA A 20 -1.39 -3.23 8.84
CA ALA A 20 -0.13 -3.70 8.26
C ALA A 20 0.66 -4.56 9.25
N ASP A 21 0.76 -4.13 10.51
CA ASP A 21 1.44 -4.90 11.55
C ASP A 21 0.79 -6.26 11.75
N MET A 22 -0.53 -6.30 11.78
CA MET A 22 -1.28 -7.55 11.92
C MET A 22 -1.02 -8.48 10.72
N LEU A 23 -1.06 -7.94 9.50
CA LEU A 23 -0.81 -8.72 8.29
C LEU A 23 0.62 -9.30 8.26
N ILE A 24 1.60 -8.51 8.66
CA ILE A 24 3.00 -8.96 8.72
C ILE A 24 3.15 -10.08 9.75
N LYS A 25 2.54 -9.93 10.92
CA LYS A 25 2.58 -10.95 11.98
C LYS A 25 1.85 -12.23 11.57
N SER A 26 0.89 -12.12 10.66
CA SER A 26 0.18 -13.29 10.08
C SER A 26 0.91 -13.85 8.86
N GLU A 27 2.16 -13.46 8.65
CA GLU A 27 3.06 -13.98 7.61
C GLU A 27 2.65 -13.60 6.19
N HIS A 28 1.88 -12.53 6.00
CA HIS A 28 1.65 -11.98 4.68
C HIS A 28 2.86 -11.17 4.22
N ASP A 29 3.10 -11.17 2.93
CA ASP A 29 4.20 -10.40 2.30
C ASP A 29 3.69 -8.98 2.00
N VAL A 30 4.00 -8.04 2.88
CA VAL A 30 3.47 -6.67 2.81
C VAL A 30 4.50 -5.73 2.19
N HIS A 31 4.08 -5.03 1.14
CA HIS A 31 4.86 -4.06 0.39
C HIS A 31 4.21 -2.69 0.45
N ILE A 32 5.01 -1.64 0.26
CA ILE A 32 4.51 -0.28 0.05
C ILE A 32 4.60 0.03 -1.45
N VAL A 33 3.48 0.46 -2.04
CA VAL A 33 3.44 0.92 -3.43
C VAL A 33 2.85 2.33 -3.43
N THR A 34 3.68 3.31 -3.75
CA THR A 34 3.34 4.73 -3.63
C THR A 34 3.51 5.47 -4.96
N SER A 35 2.67 6.48 -5.18
CA SER A 35 2.81 7.39 -6.33
C SER A 35 4.00 8.32 -6.21
N ARG A 36 4.59 8.43 -5.02
CA ARG A 36 5.72 9.34 -4.78
C ARG A 36 6.89 9.05 -5.71
N VAL A 37 7.72 10.07 -5.91
CA VAL A 37 9.02 9.90 -6.57
C VAL A 37 10.04 9.40 -5.55
N SER A 38 10.99 8.57 -6.01
CA SER A 38 12.07 8.07 -5.17
C SER A 38 13.03 9.20 -4.79
N ASN A 39 13.86 8.96 -3.79
CA ASN A 39 14.89 9.93 -3.39
C ASN A 39 15.85 10.22 -4.55
N GLU A 40 16.22 9.21 -5.31
CA GLU A 40 17.13 9.35 -6.46
C GLU A 40 16.48 10.17 -7.57
N HIS A 41 15.21 9.92 -7.87
CA HIS A 41 14.47 10.66 -8.87
C HIS A 41 14.27 12.12 -8.46
N ALA A 42 14.02 12.36 -7.17
CA ALA A 42 13.88 13.72 -6.62
C ALA A 42 15.24 14.40 -6.41
N GLN A 43 16.34 13.69 -6.53
CA GLN A 43 17.69 14.17 -6.25
C GLN A 43 17.80 14.76 -4.83
N ASN A 44 17.15 14.11 -3.87
CA ASN A 44 17.15 14.55 -2.48
C ASN A 44 17.16 13.30 -1.59
N PRO A 45 18.26 13.05 -0.83
CA PRO A 45 18.38 11.83 -0.02
C PRO A 45 17.40 11.77 1.16
N ARG A 46 16.71 12.87 1.47
CA ARG A 46 15.76 12.96 2.59
C ARG A 46 14.30 13.10 2.14
N TRP A 47 14.04 13.00 0.84
CA TRP A 47 12.72 13.27 0.27
C TRP A 47 11.60 12.41 0.89
N ASN A 48 11.91 11.16 1.21
CA ASN A 48 10.95 10.19 1.73
C ASN A 48 11.26 9.77 3.18
N ASP A 49 11.87 10.64 3.99
CA ASP A 49 12.24 10.29 5.37
C ASP A 49 11.04 9.80 6.19
N ASP A 50 9.87 10.42 6.04
CA ASP A 50 8.66 10.04 6.75
C ASP A 50 8.19 8.63 6.38
N LEU A 51 8.22 8.30 5.10
CA LEU A 51 7.84 6.98 4.61
C LEU A 51 8.82 5.90 5.13
N PHE A 52 10.11 6.16 5.03
CA PHE A 52 11.12 5.22 5.50
C PHE A 52 11.06 5.00 7.01
N LEU A 53 10.72 6.03 7.79
CA LEU A 53 10.57 5.89 9.24
C LEU A 53 9.42 4.92 9.57
N ILE A 54 8.26 5.09 8.94
CA ILE A 54 7.11 4.20 9.15
C ILE A 54 7.44 2.77 8.70
N ALA A 55 8.08 2.63 7.54
CA ALA A 55 8.49 1.31 7.04
C ALA A 55 9.43 0.60 8.02
N GLU A 56 10.40 1.33 8.56
CA GLU A 56 11.33 0.78 9.56
C GLU A 56 10.60 0.33 10.82
N MET A 57 9.66 1.15 11.32
CA MET A 57 8.85 0.79 12.48
C MET A 57 8.05 -0.49 12.27
N LEU A 58 7.60 -0.74 11.05
CA LEU A 58 6.82 -1.92 10.69
C LEU A 58 7.69 -3.09 10.21
N SER A 59 9.00 -2.91 10.18
CA SER A 59 9.94 -3.91 9.66
C SER A 59 9.71 -4.25 8.19
N ILE A 60 9.31 -3.26 7.40
CA ILE A 60 9.21 -3.39 5.94
C ILE A 60 10.53 -2.95 5.34
N PRO A 61 11.31 -3.87 4.73
CA PRO A 61 12.62 -3.52 4.18
C PRO A 61 12.51 -2.70 2.90
N LYS A 62 13.59 -2.03 2.54
CA LYS A 62 13.62 -1.12 1.38
C LYS A 62 13.26 -1.80 0.07
N GLU A 63 13.64 -3.07 -0.10
CA GLU A 63 13.33 -3.82 -1.32
C GLU A 63 11.83 -4.10 -1.49
N LYS A 64 11.01 -3.86 -0.46
CA LYS A 64 9.56 -3.97 -0.51
C LYS A 64 8.87 -2.60 -0.61
N ILE A 65 9.62 -1.55 -0.90
CA ILE A 65 9.09 -0.20 -1.11
C ILE A 65 9.24 0.16 -2.59
N HIS A 66 8.12 0.44 -3.24
CA HIS A 66 8.07 0.68 -4.68
C HIS A 66 7.54 2.09 -4.95
N PHE A 67 8.38 2.91 -5.61
CA PHE A 67 8.03 4.27 -6.00
C PHE A 67 7.59 4.28 -7.46
N CYS A 68 6.34 4.69 -7.73
CA CYS A 68 5.82 4.74 -9.10
C CYS A 68 6.25 6.01 -9.84
N ASN A 69 6.88 6.96 -9.16
CA ASN A 69 7.41 8.18 -9.75
C ASN A 69 6.32 8.92 -10.56
N LEU A 70 5.13 9.07 -9.97
CA LEU A 70 3.96 9.74 -10.55
C LEU A 70 3.33 9.00 -11.74
N THR A 71 3.82 7.82 -12.08
CA THR A 71 3.18 6.94 -13.07
C THR A 71 1.97 6.26 -12.42
N PRO A 72 0.85 6.07 -13.13
CA PRO A 72 -0.32 5.39 -12.56
C PRO A 72 0.02 4.00 -12.01
N LYS A 73 -0.48 3.69 -10.81
CA LYS A 73 -0.18 2.44 -10.14
C LYS A 73 -0.64 1.20 -10.90
N TRP A 74 -1.72 1.30 -11.70
CA TRP A 74 -2.18 0.14 -12.44
C TRP A 74 -1.10 -0.42 -13.38
N LYS A 75 -0.22 0.45 -13.90
CA LYS A 75 0.90 0.00 -14.75
C LYS A 75 1.89 -0.83 -13.96
N PHE A 76 2.19 -0.42 -12.72
CA PHE A 76 3.03 -1.18 -11.83
C PHE A 76 2.46 -2.58 -11.58
N PHE A 77 1.15 -2.69 -11.31
CA PHE A 77 0.51 -3.97 -11.04
C PHE A 77 0.34 -4.83 -12.29
N CYS A 78 0.36 -4.27 -13.49
CA CYS A 78 0.45 -5.05 -14.72
C CYS A 78 1.83 -5.68 -14.88
N ASP A 79 2.89 -4.94 -14.54
CA ASP A 79 4.27 -5.42 -14.62
C ASP A 79 4.64 -6.34 -13.45
N ASN A 80 3.90 -6.27 -12.35
CA ASN A 80 4.10 -7.05 -11.13
C ASN A 80 2.77 -7.71 -10.74
N ASP A 81 2.34 -8.68 -11.53
CA ASP A 81 0.99 -9.25 -11.48
C ASP A 81 0.81 -10.32 -10.40
N ASP A 82 1.83 -10.55 -9.58
CA ASP A 82 1.77 -11.49 -8.46
C ASP A 82 1.25 -10.87 -7.15
N PHE A 83 0.92 -9.57 -7.14
CA PHE A 83 0.25 -8.97 -6.00
C PHE A 83 -1.21 -9.42 -5.94
N ASP A 84 -1.62 -9.97 -4.80
CA ASP A 84 -3.00 -10.39 -4.58
C ASP A 84 -3.91 -9.19 -4.32
N PHE A 85 -3.47 -8.26 -3.45
CA PHE A 85 -4.28 -7.11 -3.02
C PHE A 85 -3.47 -5.82 -3.00
N HIS A 86 -4.19 -4.71 -3.16
CA HIS A 86 -3.68 -3.36 -2.92
C HIS A 86 -4.71 -2.55 -2.14
N ILE A 87 -4.26 -1.81 -1.14
CA ILE A 87 -5.11 -0.96 -0.30
C ILE A 87 -4.73 0.49 -0.56
N ASP A 88 -5.72 1.33 -0.90
CA ASP A 88 -5.49 2.71 -1.31
C ASP A 88 -6.67 3.59 -0.90
N ASP A 89 -6.39 4.85 -0.54
CA ASP A 89 -7.42 5.83 -0.22
C ASP A 89 -7.96 6.56 -1.45
N ASP A 90 -7.29 6.43 -2.59
CA ASP A 90 -7.67 7.09 -3.84
C ASP A 90 -8.60 6.18 -4.64
N ALA A 91 -9.90 6.55 -4.67
CA ALA A 91 -10.92 5.76 -5.34
C ALA A 91 -10.65 5.59 -6.84
N GLU A 92 -10.10 6.62 -7.49
CA GLU A 92 -9.78 6.57 -8.92
C GLU A 92 -8.68 5.55 -9.20
N GLU A 93 -7.61 5.55 -8.41
CA GLU A 93 -6.54 4.56 -8.55
C GLU A 93 -7.06 3.14 -8.29
N VAL A 94 -7.90 2.96 -7.28
CA VAL A 94 -8.53 1.66 -7.00
C VAL A 94 -9.31 1.15 -8.21
N ASP A 95 -10.12 2.02 -8.81
CA ASP A 95 -10.91 1.64 -9.98
C ASP A 95 -10.03 1.26 -11.17
N GLU A 96 -8.97 2.02 -11.43
CA GLU A 96 -8.05 1.75 -12.54
C GLU A 96 -7.29 0.44 -12.35
N ILE A 97 -6.84 0.17 -11.13
CA ILE A 97 -6.16 -1.09 -10.80
C ILE A 97 -7.10 -2.27 -11.04
N ASN A 98 -8.34 -2.18 -10.58
CA ASN A 98 -9.32 -3.24 -10.74
C ASN A 98 -9.72 -3.45 -12.21
N GLN A 99 -9.69 -2.40 -13.04
CA GLN A 99 -10.02 -2.50 -14.46
C GLN A 99 -8.88 -3.07 -15.30
N HIS A 100 -7.63 -2.72 -14.97
CA HIS A 100 -6.49 -2.94 -15.86
C HIS A 100 -5.51 -4.00 -15.39
N SER A 101 -5.62 -4.49 -14.15
CA SER A 101 -4.68 -5.46 -13.61
C SER A 101 -5.39 -6.63 -12.96
N LYS A 102 -4.62 -7.67 -12.62
CA LYS A 102 -5.12 -8.85 -11.89
C LYS A 102 -5.19 -8.59 -10.38
N THR A 103 -4.51 -7.57 -9.89
CA THR A 103 -4.51 -7.21 -8.48
C THR A 103 -5.86 -6.67 -8.07
N LYS A 104 -6.40 -7.15 -6.96
CA LYS A 104 -7.66 -6.66 -6.42
C LYS A 104 -7.38 -5.50 -5.48
N ALA A 105 -7.84 -4.30 -5.85
CA ALA A 105 -7.65 -3.12 -5.03
C ALA A 105 -8.88 -2.83 -4.18
N PHE A 106 -8.64 -2.39 -2.94
CA PHE A 106 -9.67 -2.01 -1.98
C PHE A 106 -9.54 -0.54 -1.64
N HIS A 107 -10.67 0.17 -1.68
CA HIS A 107 -10.71 1.57 -1.30
C HIS A 107 -10.77 1.69 0.23
N PHE A 108 -9.75 2.31 0.81
CA PHE A 108 -9.72 2.62 2.24
C PHE A 108 -10.32 3.99 2.48
N VAL A 109 -11.31 4.04 3.36
CA VAL A 109 -11.89 5.28 3.87
C VAL A 109 -11.72 5.24 5.39
N SER A 110 -11.07 6.26 5.94
CA SER A 110 -10.94 6.38 7.39
C SER A 110 -12.31 6.60 8.00
N THR A 111 -12.67 5.76 8.99
CA THR A 111 -13.94 5.86 9.70
C THR A 111 -13.68 5.98 11.19
N PHE A 112 -14.56 6.72 11.85
CA PHE A 112 -14.41 6.99 13.28
C PHE A 112 -14.42 5.70 14.13
N ASP A 113 -15.17 4.68 13.68
CA ASP A 113 -15.34 3.42 14.38
C ASP A 113 -14.47 2.29 13.82
N ASN A 114 -13.53 2.59 12.93
CA ASN A 114 -12.66 1.63 12.25
C ASN A 114 -13.40 0.59 11.38
N SER A 115 -14.66 0.85 11.01
CA SER A 115 -15.42 -0.10 10.20
C SER A 115 -14.83 -0.31 8.81
N GLY A 116 -14.24 0.74 8.22
CA GLY A 116 -13.57 0.63 6.93
C GLY A 116 -12.41 -0.35 6.96
N ILE A 117 -11.57 -0.25 7.99
CA ILE A 117 -10.40 -1.13 8.12
C ILE A 117 -10.83 -2.58 8.43
N ARG A 118 -11.85 -2.77 9.27
CA ARG A 118 -12.35 -4.12 9.57
C ARG A 118 -12.91 -4.80 8.34
N ARG A 119 -13.60 -4.05 7.47
CA ARG A 119 -14.12 -4.60 6.22
C ARG A 119 -13.01 -5.10 5.32
N ILE A 120 -11.94 -4.33 5.19
CA ILE A 120 -10.78 -4.73 4.37
C ILE A 120 -10.10 -5.97 4.97
N ALA A 121 -9.87 -5.97 6.29
CA ALA A 121 -9.26 -7.11 6.98
C ALA A 121 -10.07 -8.39 6.75
N ASN A 122 -11.41 -8.31 6.87
CA ASN A 122 -12.28 -9.45 6.64
C ASN A 122 -12.18 -9.98 5.21
N LYS A 123 -12.10 -9.10 4.22
CA LYS A 123 -11.96 -9.52 2.82
C LYS A 123 -10.65 -10.25 2.57
N ILE A 124 -9.57 -9.80 3.21
CA ILE A 124 -8.27 -10.46 3.09
C ILE A 124 -8.29 -11.83 3.75
N GLU A 125 -8.85 -11.92 4.96
CA GLU A 125 -8.90 -13.18 5.72
C GLU A 125 -9.80 -14.24 5.08
N ASN A 126 -10.86 -13.83 4.43
CA ASN A 126 -11.85 -14.75 3.84
C ASN A 126 -11.60 -15.05 2.36
N ASN A 127 -10.42 -14.77 1.89
CA ASN A 127 -10.12 -14.96 0.47
C ASN A 127 -9.26 -16.19 0.20
#